data_3d1bafa258b1701eb44fad401fd4a706
#
_entry.id   3d1bafa258b1701eb44fad401fd4a706
#
_cell.length_a   1.000
_cell.length_b   1.000
_cell.length_c   1.000
_cell.angle_alpha   90.00
_cell.angle_beta   90.00
_cell.angle_gamma   90.00
#
_symmetry.space_group_name_H-M   'P 1'
#
loop_
_entity.id
_entity.type
_entity.pdbx_description
1 polymer ?
#
loop_
_entity_poly.entity_id
_entity_poly.type
_entity_poly.pdbx_seq_one_letter_code
_entity_poly.pdbx_strand_id
1 'polypeptide(L)'
;MQIRGTARKYVYILTPYLIIDNTMQQALCLAAQAGVDVRIVTPKIRDKWYVHPATQFTYEELLRSGVRIFEYTPGFIHSKVFLSDDMVATVGTVNMDYRSFYFHFECGVFMQGTSAIKDVKDDIESILADSEEIVLSKWEKRPWYKKLWETLLHVFAPFM
;
A
#
# COMPACT_ATOMS: atom_id res chain seq x y z
N MET A 1 -6.11 -1.71 -12.83
CA MET A 1 -7.15 -1.85 -11.77
C MET A 1 -7.87 -3.19 -11.74
N GLN A 2 -7.65 -4.07 -12.69
CA GLN A 2 -8.28 -5.41 -12.71
C GLN A 2 -7.76 -6.35 -11.61
N ILE A 3 -6.49 -6.25 -11.21
CA ILE A 3 -5.86 -7.15 -10.21
C ILE A 3 -6.70 -7.22 -8.93
N ARG A 4 -7.25 -6.11 -8.49
CA ARG A 4 -8.04 -5.98 -7.27
C ARG A 4 -9.42 -6.64 -7.36
N GLY A 5 -10.08 -6.58 -8.52
CA GLY A 5 -11.43 -7.14 -8.71
C GLY A 5 -11.46 -8.64 -8.97
N THR A 6 -10.30 -9.26 -9.23
CA THR A 6 -10.18 -10.69 -9.57
C THR A 6 -9.46 -11.51 -8.50
N ALA A 7 -8.81 -10.85 -7.53
CA ALA A 7 -8.13 -11.54 -6.45
C ALA A 7 -9.10 -12.36 -5.59
N ARG A 8 -8.71 -13.59 -5.28
CA ARG A 8 -9.51 -14.53 -4.47
C ARG A 8 -8.82 -14.99 -3.22
N LYS A 9 -7.49 -14.99 -3.20
CA LYS A 9 -6.68 -15.47 -2.08
C LYS A 9 -5.93 -14.33 -1.41
N TYR A 10 -5.15 -13.57 -2.19
CA TYR A 10 -4.33 -12.49 -1.64
C TYR A 10 -3.99 -11.42 -2.68
N VAL A 11 -3.72 -10.21 -2.15
CA VAL A 11 -3.10 -9.09 -2.88
C VAL A 11 -1.99 -8.50 -2.02
N TYR A 12 -0.76 -8.48 -2.53
CA TYR A 12 0.39 -7.85 -1.89
C TYR A 12 0.83 -6.63 -2.69
N ILE A 13 1.05 -5.53 -1.99
CA ILE A 13 1.37 -4.23 -2.58
C ILE A 13 2.61 -3.66 -1.90
N LEU A 14 3.62 -3.30 -2.69
CA LEU A 14 4.75 -2.49 -2.23
C LEU A 14 4.61 -1.10 -2.82
N THR A 15 4.64 -0.07 -1.99
CA THR A 15 4.55 1.32 -2.45
C THR A 15 5.24 2.28 -1.48
N PRO A 16 6.03 3.26 -1.97
CA PRO A 16 6.62 4.28 -1.10
C PRO A 16 5.59 5.25 -0.56
N TYR A 17 4.48 5.46 -1.27
CA TYR A 17 3.41 6.40 -0.90
C TYR A 17 2.06 5.70 -0.98
N LEU A 18 1.23 5.89 0.06
CA LEU A 18 -0.12 5.36 0.14
C LEU A 18 -1.10 6.53 0.38
N ILE A 19 -1.29 7.34 -0.67
CA ILE A 19 -2.13 8.54 -0.67
C ILE A 19 -3.23 8.34 -1.72
N ILE A 20 -4.15 7.44 -1.42
CA ILE A 20 -5.16 6.93 -2.35
C ILE A 20 -6.50 7.66 -2.21
N ASP A 21 -7.28 7.65 -3.29
CA ASP A 21 -8.65 8.13 -3.29
C ASP A 21 -9.61 7.17 -2.57
N ASN A 22 -10.80 7.66 -2.26
CA ASN A 22 -11.84 6.86 -1.60
C ASN A 22 -12.21 5.60 -2.39
N THR A 23 -12.20 5.64 -3.72
CA THR A 23 -12.56 4.50 -4.56
C THR A 23 -11.55 3.37 -4.40
N MET A 24 -10.27 3.71 -4.43
CA MET A 24 -9.19 2.75 -4.21
C MET A 24 -9.21 2.21 -2.79
N GLN A 25 -9.38 3.09 -1.80
CA GLN A 25 -9.44 2.71 -0.39
C GLN A 25 -10.60 1.75 -0.11
N GLN A 26 -11.82 2.09 -0.55
CA GLN A 26 -12.99 1.22 -0.39
C GLN A 26 -12.80 -0.14 -1.04
N ALA A 27 -12.18 -0.19 -2.19
CA ALA A 27 -11.98 -1.46 -2.86
C ALA A 27 -10.93 -2.37 -2.21
N LEU A 28 -9.89 -1.81 -1.56
CA LEU A 28 -8.98 -2.57 -0.70
C LEU A 28 -9.71 -3.07 0.56
N CYS A 29 -10.53 -2.21 1.17
CA CYS A 29 -11.37 -2.56 2.32
C CYS A 29 -12.33 -3.69 1.99
N LEU A 30 -13.07 -3.60 0.88
CA LEU A 30 -14.02 -4.62 0.44
C LEU A 30 -13.32 -5.95 0.12
N ALA A 31 -12.15 -5.93 -0.51
CA ALA A 31 -11.37 -7.13 -0.76
C ALA A 31 -10.98 -7.84 0.55
N ALA A 32 -10.47 -7.10 1.54
CA ALA A 32 -10.11 -7.65 2.84
C ALA A 32 -11.34 -8.19 3.59
N GLN A 33 -12.46 -7.46 3.60
CA GLN A 33 -13.72 -7.89 4.20
C GLN A 33 -14.31 -9.13 3.51
N ALA A 34 -14.04 -9.32 2.21
CA ALA A 34 -14.41 -10.52 1.47
C ALA A 34 -13.49 -11.72 1.73
N GLY A 35 -12.50 -11.58 2.62
CA GLY A 35 -11.59 -12.66 3.02
C GLY A 35 -10.30 -12.76 2.20
N VAL A 36 -10.01 -11.78 1.34
CA VAL A 36 -8.73 -11.70 0.62
C VAL A 36 -7.64 -11.20 1.58
N ASP A 37 -6.49 -11.87 1.66
CA ASP A 37 -5.32 -11.40 2.44
C ASP A 37 -4.67 -10.21 1.72
N VAL A 38 -5.06 -8.99 2.11
CA VAL A 38 -4.52 -7.75 1.54
C VAL A 38 -3.38 -7.26 2.43
N ARG A 39 -2.15 -7.23 1.87
CA ARG A 39 -0.96 -6.73 2.55
C ARG A 39 -0.37 -5.54 1.79
N ILE A 40 -0.08 -4.47 2.52
CA ILE A 40 0.55 -3.28 1.97
C ILE A 40 1.84 -3.01 2.74
N VAL A 41 2.95 -2.86 2.02
CA VAL A 41 4.24 -2.48 2.60
C VAL A 41 4.57 -1.05 2.19
N THR A 42 4.87 -0.22 3.17
CA THR A 42 5.31 1.17 3.01
C THR A 42 6.65 1.38 3.74
N PRO A 43 7.40 2.46 3.47
CA PRO A 43 8.62 2.72 4.21
C PRO A 43 8.32 3.22 5.63
N LYS A 44 9.08 2.73 6.62
CA LYS A 44 9.08 3.28 7.97
C LYS A 44 9.86 4.60 8.05
N ILE A 45 10.92 4.70 7.26
CA ILE A 45 11.75 5.91 7.16
C ILE A 45 11.10 6.86 6.15
N ARG A 46 10.83 8.10 6.58
CA ARG A 46 10.26 9.15 5.72
C ARG A 46 11.35 9.80 4.85
N ASP A 47 11.05 10.05 3.58
CA ASP A 47 11.85 10.93 2.72
C ASP A 47 11.42 12.40 2.87
N LYS A 48 10.11 12.65 2.99
CA LYS A 48 9.51 13.99 3.13
C LYS A 48 8.62 14.05 4.36
N TRP A 49 8.78 15.13 5.14
CA TRP A 49 8.09 15.30 6.41
C TRP A 49 6.55 15.36 6.30
N TYR A 50 6.01 15.78 5.14
CA TYR A 50 4.57 15.94 4.90
C TYR A 50 3.92 14.71 4.26
N VAL A 51 4.66 13.92 3.47
CA VAL A 51 4.12 12.76 2.74
C VAL A 51 3.82 11.60 3.68
N HIS A 52 4.69 11.33 4.63
CA HIS A 52 4.53 10.22 5.56
C HIS A 52 3.25 10.34 6.43
N PRO A 53 2.92 11.50 7.04
CA PRO A 53 1.65 11.65 7.74
C PRO A 53 0.43 11.54 6.80
N ALA A 54 0.51 12.01 5.55
CA ALA A 54 -0.56 11.86 4.57
C ALA A 54 -0.79 10.36 4.22
N THR A 55 0.29 9.58 4.09
CA THR A 55 0.23 8.12 3.96
C THR A 55 -0.43 7.48 5.19
N GLN A 56 -0.07 7.90 6.38
CA GLN A 56 -0.57 7.34 7.63
C GLN A 56 -2.06 7.63 7.89
N PHE A 57 -2.61 8.66 7.27
CA PHE A 57 -4.04 8.99 7.38
C PHE A 57 -4.94 7.82 6.93
N THR A 58 -4.57 7.13 5.87
CA THR A 58 -5.37 6.02 5.32
C THR A 58 -5.29 4.73 6.14
N TYR A 59 -4.30 4.60 7.04
CA TYR A 59 -4.04 3.35 7.76
C TYR A 59 -5.21 2.91 8.64
N GLU A 60 -5.82 3.84 9.38
CA GLU A 60 -6.85 3.48 10.37
C GLU A 60 -8.04 2.76 9.73
N GLU A 61 -8.54 3.27 8.62
CA GLU A 61 -9.68 2.67 7.91
C GLU A 61 -9.32 1.34 7.24
N LEU A 62 -8.15 1.26 6.63
CA LEU A 62 -7.64 0.03 6.03
C LEU A 62 -7.46 -1.07 7.08
N LEU A 63 -6.83 -0.76 8.23
CA LEU A 63 -6.62 -1.70 9.33
C LEU A 63 -7.96 -2.17 9.94
N ARG A 64 -8.94 -1.25 10.12
CA ARG A 64 -10.28 -1.61 10.60
C ARG A 64 -11.02 -2.55 9.66
N SER A 65 -10.73 -2.48 8.38
CA SER A 65 -11.32 -3.35 7.35
C SER A 65 -10.61 -4.69 7.18
N GLY A 66 -9.52 -4.92 7.92
CA GLY A 66 -8.76 -6.17 7.87
C GLY A 66 -7.58 -6.16 6.90
N VAL A 67 -7.27 -5.02 6.27
CA VAL A 67 -6.02 -4.86 5.51
C VAL A 67 -4.84 -4.88 6.47
N ARG A 68 -3.81 -5.63 6.14
CA ARG A 68 -2.57 -5.71 6.92
C ARG A 68 -1.55 -4.73 6.36
N ILE A 69 -1.04 -3.85 7.21
CA ILE A 69 -0.06 -2.83 6.82
C ILE A 69 1.28 -3.13 7.51
N PHE A 70 2.34 -3.05 6.74
CA PHE A 70 3.70 -3.29 7.17
C PHE A 70 4.58 -2.08 6.87
N GLU A 71 5.44 -1.72 7.80
CA GLU A 71 6.44 -0.67 7.59
C GLU A 71 7.84 -1.29 7.48
N TYR A 72 8.46 -1.16 6.30
CA TYR A 72 9.80 -1.67 6.03
C TYR A 72 10.84 -0.91 6.85
N THR A 73 11.66 -1.65 7.62
CA THR A 73 12.54 -1.07 8.64
C THR A 73 13.98 -0.80 8.18
N PRO A 74 14.59 -1.58 7.25
CA PRO A 74 16.01 -1.42 6.93
C PRO A 74 16.35 -0.15 6.16
N GLY A 75 15.36 0.49 5.51
CA GLY A 75 15.61 1.67 4.69
C GLY A 75 14.34 2.29 4.10
N PHE A 76 14.52 3.20 3.15
CA PHE A 76 13.41 3.76 2.38
C PHE A 76 13.10 2.86 1.19
N ILE A 77 12.10 1.99 1.33
CA ILE A 77 11.64 1.16 0.21
C ILE A 77 10.98 2.04 -0.86
N HIS A 78 11.44 1.91 -2.10
CA HIS A 78 10.92 2.66 -3.24
C HIS A 78 10.33 1.78 -4.34
N SER A 79 10.06 0.52 -4.04
CA SER A 79 9.42 -0.44 -4.94
C SER A 79 7.95 -0.10 -5.18
N LYS A 80 7.47 -0.33 -6.40
CA LYS A 80 6.06 -0.25 -6.79
C LYS A 80 5.71 -1.56 -7.45
N VAL A 81 5.18 -2.45 -6.63
CA VAL A 81 4.89 -3.83 -7.02
C VAL A 81 3.49 -4.19 -6.56
N PHE A 82 2.75 -4.86 -7.43
CA PHE A 82 1.46 -5.46 -7.11
C PHE A 82 1.54 -6.94 -7.48
N LEU A 83 1.13 -7.80 -6.58
CA LEU A 83 1.06 -9.24 -6.79
C LEU A 83 -0.29 -9.76 -6.34
N SER A 84 -0.90 -10.65 -7.12
CA SER A 84 -2.18 -11.29 -6.79
C SER A 84 -2.17 -12.78 -7.14
N ASP A 85 -2.51 -13.61 -6.17
CA ASP A 85 -2.89 -15.04 -6.32
C ASP A 85 -1.86 -15.90 -7.05
N ASP A 86 -0.57 -15.57 -7.06
CA ASP A 86 0.49 -16.22 -7.88
C ASP A 86 0.21 -16.19 -9.40
N MET A 87 -0.75 -15.37 -9.83
CA MET A 87 -1.25 -15.35 -11.21
C MET A 87 -0.85 -14.10 -11.97
N VAL A 88 -0.83 -12.96 -11.26
CA VAL A 88 -0.63 -11.64 -11.86
C VAL A 88 0.31 -10.82 -11.01
N ALA A 89 1.28 -10.18 -11.63
CA ALA A 89 2.13 -9.18 -10.98
C ALA A 89 2.34 -7.96 -11.89
N THR A 90 2.57 -6.79 -11.26
CA THR A 90 3.10 -5.61 -11.95
C THR A 90 4.31 -5.08 -11.21
N VAL A 91 5.32 -4.67 -11.95
CA VAL A 91 6.52 -4.00 -11.45
C VAL A 91 6.75 -2.77 -12.31
N GLY A 92 6.84 -1.59 -11.69
CA GLY A 92 6.98 -0.36 -12.47
C GLY A 92 7.17 0.90 -11.66
N THR A 93 6.68 2.00 -12.20
CA THR A 93 6.84 3.33 -11.59
C THR A 93 5.60 3.81 -10.84
N VAL A 94 4.45 3.12 -10.95
CA VAL A 94 3.15 3.53 -10.41
C VAL A 94 3.10 3.44 -8.89
N ASN A 95 3.12 4.57 -8.20
CA ASN A 95 2.83 4.64 -6.77
C ASN A 95 1.33 4.50 -6.49
N MET A 96 0.98 4.21 -5.23
CA MET A 96 -0.39 4.32 -4.72
C MET A 96 -0.69 5.77 -4.30
N ASP A 97 -0.66 6.69 -5.26
CA ASP A 97 -0.93 8.12 -5.03
C ASP A 97 -1.70 8.77 -6.20
N TYR A 98 -2.26 9.97 -5.93
CA TYR A 98 -3.04 10.73 -6.93
C TYR A 98 -2.21 11.09 -8.16
N ARG A 99 -0.92 11.42 -7.98
CA ARG A 99 -0.06 11.84 -9.09
C ARG A 99 0.17 10.71 -10.07
N SER A 100 0.48 9.52 -9.57
CA SER A 100 0.69 8.34 -10.42
C SER A 100 -0.61 7.91 -11.12
N PHE A 101 -1.77 8.02 -10.45
CA PHE A 101 -3.02 7.56 -11.05
C PHE A 101 -3.67 8.54 -12.02
N TYR A 102 -3.47 9.85 -11.85
CA TYR A 102 -4.25 10.85 -12.56
C TYR A 102 -3.44 11.88 -13.35
N PHE A 103 -2.16 12.10 -12.99
CA PHE A 103 -1.41 13.24 -13.51
C PHE A 103 -0.10 12.88 -14.22
N HIS A 104 0.47 11.71 -13.94
CA HIS A 104 1.74 11.30 -14.53
C HIS A 104 1.58 10.21 -15.58
N PHE A 105 2.52 10.19 -16.54
CA PHE A 105 2.73 9.01 -17.36
C PHE A 105 3.62 8.04 -16.59
N GLU A 106 3.15 6.82 -16.46
CA GLU A 106 3.82 5.77 -15.72
C GLU A 106 4.14 4.60 -16.64
N CYS A 107 5.20 3.86 -16.32
CA CYS A 107 5.61 2.70 -17.10
C CYS A 107 5.79 1.49 -16.16
N GLY A 108 5.43 0.32 -16.64
CA GLY A 108 5.59 -0.90 -15.87
C GLY A 108 5.43 -2.15 -16.72
N VAL A 109 5.91 -3.25 -16.17
CA VAL A 109 5.74 -4.59 -16.74
C VAL A 109 4.53 -5.23 -16.07
N PHE A 110 3.59 -5.70 -16.88
CA PHE A 110 2.49 -6.54 -16.45
C PHE A 110 2.84 -8.00 -16.76
N MET A 111 2.79 -8.85 -15.75
CA MET A 111 3.09 -10.28 -15.83
C MET A 111 1.86 -11.09 -15.52
N GLN A 112 1.57 -12.10 -16.33
CA GLN A 112 0.47 -13.03 -16.09
C GLN A 112 0.89 -14.45 -16.43
N GLY A 113 0.76 -15.38 -15.47
CA GLY A 113 1.04 -16.78 -15.66
C GLY A 113 2.50 -17.10 -16.03
N THR A 114 3.46 -16.26 -15.65
CA THR A 114 4.89 -16.43 -15.94
C THR A 114 5.64 -16.93 -14.71
N SER A 115 6.77 -17.63 -14.91
CA SER A 115 7.63 -18.09 -13.82
C SER A 115 8.23 -16.95 -13.00
N ALA A 116 8.45 -15.77 -13.61
CA ALA A 116 8.97 -14.58 -12.93
C ALA A 116 8.08 -14.09 -11.78
N ILE A 117 6.78 -14.43 -11.77
CA ILE A 117 5.87 -14.10 -10.65
C ILE A 117 6.33 -14.73 -9.34
N LYS A 118 6.95 -15.91 -9.40
CA LYS A 118 7.51 -16.57 -8.22
C LYS A 118 8.65 -15.75 -7.63
N ASP A 119 9.55 -15.24 -8.47
CA ASP A 119 10.68 -14.42 -8.02
C ASP A 119 10.20 -13.11 -7.38
N VAL A 120 9.16 -12.49 -7.98
CA VAL A 120 8.49 -11.30 -7.40
C VAL A 120 7.89 -11.63 -6.03
N LYS A 121 7.29 -12.80 -5.87
CA LYS A 121 6.73 -13.23 -4.58
C LYS A 121 7.81 -13.45 -3.54
N ASP A 122 8.86 -14.17 -3.89
CA ASP A 122 9.98 -14.46 -3.00
C ASP A 122 10.64 -13.15 -2.50
N ASP A 123 10.77 -12.12 -3.37
CA ASP A 123 11.24 -10.78 -3.01
C ASP A 123 10.28 -10.07 -2.04
N ILE A 124 8.96 -10.10 -2.31
CA ILE A 124 7.94 -9.51 -1.42
C ILE A 124 7.97 -10.19 -0.04
N GLU A 125 8.09 -11.51 0.02
CA GLU A 125 8.14 -12.26 1.29
C GLU A 125 9.39 -11.91 2.10
N SER A 126 10.54 -11.73 1.45
CA SER A 126 11.75 -11.23 2.10
C SER A 126 11.56 -9.82 2.66
N ILE A 127 10.94 -8.92 1.91
CA ILE A 127 10.65 -7.56 2.35
C ILE A 127 9.67 -7.56 3.54
N LEU A 128 8.66 -8.42 3.52
CA LEU A 128 7.71 -8.58 4.63
C LEU A 128 8.40 -9.07 5.89
N ALA A 129 9.38 -9.99 5.78
CA ALA A 129 10.15 -10.49 6.92
C ALA A 129 10.99 -9.38 7.60
N ASP A 130 11.45 -8.39 6.83
CA ASP A 130 12.19 -7.23 7.30
C ASP A 130 11.29 -6.03 7.71
N SER A 131 9.97 -6.22 7.72
CA SER A 131 8.99 -5.17 7.99
C SER A 131 8.29 -5.39 9.34
N GLU A 132 7.88 -4.28 9.97
CA GLU A 132 7.09 -4.28 11.20
C GLU A 132 5.59 -4.17 10.87
N GLU A 133 4.79 -5.12 11.32
CA GLU A 133 3.34 -5.07 11.14
C GLU A 133 2.70 -4.04 12.06
N ILE A 134 1.86 -3.18 11.50
CA ILE A 134 1.10 -2.16 12.23
C ILE A 134 -0.14 -2.79 12.83
N VAL A 135 -0.22 -2.78 14.16
CA VAL A 135 -1.34 -3.35 14.90
C VAL A 135 -2.37 -2.26 15.23
N LEU A 136 -3.63 -2.48 14.82
CA LEU A 136 -4.73 -1.51 15.01
C LEU A 136 -4.86 -1.03 16.47
N SER A 137 -4.78 -1.92 17.44
CA SER A 137 -4.92 -1.57 18.87
C SER A 137 -3.82 -0.63 19.40
N LYS A 138 -2.62 -0.68 18.81
CA LYS A 138 -1.54 0.29 19.08
C LYS A 138 -1.74 1.57 18.29
N TRP A 139 -2.23 1.45 17.04
CA TRP A 139 -2.47 2.57 16.15
C TRP A 139 -3.52 3.54 16.69
N GLU A 140 -4.62 3.03 17.22
CA GLU A 140 -5.71 3.81 17.82
C GLU A 140 -5.29 4.61 19.05
N LYS A 141 -4.32 4.12 19.82
CA LYS A 141 -3.79 4.78 21.02
C LYS A 141 -2.87 5.98 20.74
N ARG A 142 -2.63 6.30 19.47
CA ARG A 142 -1.79 7.45 19.10
C ARG A 142 -2.43 8.77 19.57
N PRO A 143 -1.60 9.78 19.93
CA PRO A 143 -2.10 11.07 20.37
C PRO A 143 -3.01 11.73 19.32
N TRP A 144 -4.08 12.38 19.78
CA TRP A 144 -5.07 13.03 18.93
C TRP A 144 -4.49 14.11 18.01
N TYR A 145 -3.44 14.82 18.43
CA TYR A 145 -2.79 15.86 17.63
C TYR A 145 -2.07 15.29 16.39
N LYS A 146 -1.60 14.03 16.46
CA LYS A 146 -1.05 13.35 15.27
C LYS A 146 -2.15 13.08 14.25
N LYS A 147 -3.30 12.60 14.69
CA LYS A 147 -4.45 12.37 13.81
C LYS A 147 -4.94 13.69 13.17
N LEU A 148 -5.00 14.77 13.94
CA LEU A 148 -5.36 16.08 13.40
C LEU A 148 -4.36 16.54 12.33
N TRP A 149 -3.06 16.37 12.57
CA TRP A 149 -2.02 16.71 11.62
C TRP A 149 -2.10 15.89 10.32
N GLU A 150 -2.32 14.60 10.42
CA GLU A 150 -2.55 13.69 9.29
C GLU A 150 -3.77 14.13 8.47
N THR A 151 -4.88 14.48 9.13
CA THR A 151 -6.10 14.99 8.48
C THR A 151 -5.85 16.30 7.74
N LEU A 152 -5.15 17.25 8.35
CA LEU A 152 -4.82 18.53 7.73
C LEU A 152 -3.97 18.34 6.47
N LEU A 153 -2.97 17.47 6.53
CA LEU A 153 -2.12 17.17 5.37
C LEU A 153 -2.88 16.41 4.29
N HIS A 154 -3.81 15.52 4.67
CA HIS A 154 -4.61 14.77 3.70
C HIS A 154 -5.52 15.66 2.85
N VAL A 155 -5.94 16.83 3.32
CA VAL A 155 -6.67 17.82 2.50
C VAL A 155 -5.88 18.21 1.24
N PHE A 156 -4.54 18.17 1.32
CA PHE A 156 -3.66 18.45 0.19
C PHE A 156 -3.26 17.19 -0.61
N ALA A 157 -3.80 16.03 -0.27
CA ALA A 157 -3.50 14.75 -0.93
C ALA A 157 -3.54 14.79 -2.48
N PRO A 158 -4.51 15.48 -3.13
CA PRO A 158 -4.57 15.57 -4.59
C PRO A 158 -3.38 16.31 -5.23
N PHE A 159 -2.60 17.05 -4.43
CA PHE A 159 -1.45 17.82 -4.89
C PHE A 159 -0.10 17.17 -4.54
N MET A 160 -0.13 16.01 -3.90
CA MET A 160 1.05 15.24 -3.44
C MET A 160 1.46 14.13 -4.41
#